data_08be86fc330b766b2fed8db0fc6bb96a
#
_entry.id   08be86fc330b766b2fed8db0fc6bb96a
#
_cell.length_a   1.000
_cell.length_b   1.000
_cell.length_c   1.000
_cell.angle_alpha   90.00
_cell.angle_beta   90.00
_cell.angle_gamma   90.00
#
_symmetry.space_group_name_H-M   'P 1'
#
loop_
_entity.id
_entity.type
_entity.pdbx_description
1 polymer ?
#
loop_
_entity_poly.entity_id
_entity_poly.type
_entity_poly.pdbx_seq_one_letter_code
_entity_poly.pdbx_strand_id
1 'polypeptide(L)'
;GSEMCIRDREKTSETMQELLEKVVSEGSGKNAYLEGYSIGGKTATSQTLPRSAGKYISSFIGFAPADDPQILGMVIIHDPQGIYYGGTIAAPVLRDIYDNVLPYLGIEKK
;
A
#
# COMPACT_ATOMS: atom_id res chain seq x y z
N GLY A 1 18.41 -2.89 12.19
CA GLY A 1 17.91 -3.85 11.42
C GLY A 1 16.68 -4.53 11.91
N SER A 2 16.79 -5.81 12.09
CA SER A 2 15.64 -6.63 12.45
C SER A 2 14.99 -6.24 13.79
N GLU A 3 15.76 -5.62 14.67
CA GLU A 3 15.21 -5.18 15.95
C GLU A 3 14.10 -4.14 15.81
N MET A 4 14.15 -3.33 14.79
CA MET A 4 13.10 -2.35 14.55
C MET A 4 11.77 -3.03 14.20
N CYS A 5 11.84 -4.16 13.53
CA CYS A 5 10.65 -4.90 13.13
C CYS A 5 9.99 -5.65 14.28
N ILE A 6 10.75 -5.99 15.31
CA ILE A 6 10.24 -6.80 16.42
C ILE A 6 9.98 -6.01 17.70
N ARG A 7 10.25 -4.72 17.68
CA ARG A 7 10.11 -3.87 18.85
C ARG A 7 8.72 -3.31 19.09
N ASP A 8 7.89 -3.35 18.10
CA ASP A 8 6.56 -2.78 18.23
C ASP A 8 5.73 -3.61 19.20
N ARG A 9 4.93 -2.91 20.00
CA ARG A 9 3.97 -3.58 20.87
C ARG A 9 2.86 -4.15 20.00
N GLU A 10 2.39 -5.32 20.35
CA GLU A 10 1.29 -5.97 19.66
C GLU A 10 0.08 -5.04 19.49
N LYS A 11 -0.29 -4.35 20.56
CA LYS A 11 -1.41 -3.41 20.53
C LYS A 11 -1.17 -2.23 19.60
N THR A 12 0.05 -1.70 19.57
CA THR A 12 0.42 -0.60 18.66
C THR A 12 0.37 -1.08 17.22
N SER A 13 0.86 -2.28 16.96
CA SER A 13 0.83 -2.86 15.63
C SER A 13 -0.62 -3.06 15.15
N GLU A 14 -1.49 -3.57 15.99
CA GLU A 14 -2.90 -3.73 15.66
C GLU A 14 -3.58 -2.39 15.36
N THR A 15 -3.27 -1.37 16.15
CA THR A 15 -3.81 -0.03 15.93
C THR A 15 -3.34 0.54 14.58
N MET A 16 -2.06 0.35 14.25
CA MET A 16 -1.54 0.78 12.96
C MET A 16 -2.17 0.03 11.79
N GLN A 17 -2.43 -1.26 11.96
CA GLN A 17 -3.12 -2.04 10.94
C GLN A 17 -4.51 -1.48 10.66
N GLU A 18 -5.25 -1.12 11.70
CA GLU A 18 -6.58 -0.52 11.55
C GLU A 18 -6.52 0.83 10.86
N LEU A 19 -5.55 1.67 11.24
CA LEU A 19 -5.39 2.99 10.64
C LEU A 19 -5.01 2.89 9.17
N LEU A 20 -4.11 1.98 8.83
CA LEU A 20 -3.68 1.79 7.45
C LEU A 20 -4.77 1.14 6.59
N GLU A 21 -5.61 0.32 7.18
CA GLU A 21 -6.79 -0.20 6.48
C GLU A 21 -7.77 0.94 6.14
N LYS A 22 -7.96 1.89 7.05
CA LYS A 22 -8.80 3.06 6.79
C LYS A 22 -8.23 3.97 5.71
N VAL A 23 -6.91 4.05 5.57
CA VAL A 23 -6.28 4.78 4.46
C VAL A 23 -6.77 4.22 3.13
N VAL A 24 -6.89 2.91 3.02
CA VAL A 24 -7.36 2.26 1.80
C VAL A 24 -8.88 2.34 1.66
N SER A 25 -9.63 2.10 2.73
CA SER A 25 -11.09 2.08 2.64
C SER A 25 -11.71 3.47 2.54
N GLU A 26 -11.10 4.47 3.16
CA GLU A 26 -11.69 5.80 3.31
C GLU A 26 -10.78 6.97 2.91
N GLY A 27 -9.50 6.74 2.73
CA GLY A 27 -8.51 7.80 2.57
C GLY A 27 -7.80 7.82 1.23
N SER A 28 -6.55 8.29 1.26
CA SER A 28 -5.73 8.51 0.05
C SER A 28 -5.35 7.22 -0.68
N GLY A 29 -5.47 6.08 -0.04
CA GLY A 29 -5.21 4.77 -0.66
C GLY A 29 -6.43 4.09 -1.25
N LYS A 30 -7.55 4.79 -1.37
CA LYS A 30 -8.84 4.22 -1.76
C LYS A 30 -8.83 3.58 -3.16
N ASN A 31 -7.91 3.98 -4.03
CA ASN A 31 -7.75 3.33 -5.34
C ASN A 31 -7.17 1.92 -5.25
N ALA A 32 -6.66 1.53 -4.09
CA ALA A 32 -6.22 0.16 -3.83
C ALA A 32 -7.32 -0.70 -3.17
N TYR A 33 -8.48 -0.11 -2.88
CA TYR A 33 -9.58 -0.82 -2.24
C TYR A 33 -10.09 -1.95 -3.14
N LEU A 34 -10.22 -3.12 -2.56
CA LEU A 34 -10.70 -4.31 -3.26
C LEU A 34 -11.83 -4.90 -2.44
N GLU A 35 -13.04 -4.87 -3.01
CA GLU A 35 -14.23 -5.33 -2.31
C GLU A 35 -14.10 -6.79 -1.89
N GLY A 36 -14.44 -7.06 -0.64
CA GLY A 36 -14.34 -8.40 -0.08
C GLY A 36 -13.00 -8.73 0.55
N TYR A 37 -11.99 -7.87 0.34
CA TYR A 37 -10.69 -8.03 0.97
C TYR A 37 -10.36 -6.85 1.86
N SER A 38 -9.67 -7.14 2.95
CA SER A 38 -9.17 -6.10 3.86
C SER A 38 -7.73 -5.81 3.48
N ILE A 39 -7.47 -4.60 2.97
CA ILE A 39 -6.14 -4.17 2.56
C ILE A 39 -5.76 -2.94 3.36
N GLY A 40 -4.58 -2.96 3.96
CA GLY A 40 -4.00 -1.78 4.58
C GLY A 40 -2.83 -1.30 3.76
N GLY A 41 -2.58 0.00 3.75
CA GLY A 41 -1.47 0.50 2.98
C GLY A 41 -1.26 1.99 3.09
N LYS A 42 -0.24 2.46 2.41
CA LYS A 42 0.13 3.88 2.42
C LYS A 42 0.74 4.27 1.09
N THR A 43 0.30 5.43 0.63
CA THR A 43 0.88 6.07 -0.56
C THR A 43 2.15 6.82 -0.20
N ALA A 44 3.05 6.97 -1.17
CA ALA A 44 4.19 7.85 -1.07
C ALA A 44 4.50 8.45 -2.43
N THR A 45 4.88 9.72 -2.41
CA THR A 45 5.32 10.43 -3.60
C THR A 45 6.55 11.23 -3.21
N SER A 46 7.67 10.91 -3.82
CA SER A 46 8.95 11.59 -3.56
C SER A 46 9.42 12.31 -4.81
N GLN A 47 10.00 13.48 -4.60
CA GLN A 47 10.63 14.21 -5.70
C GLN A 47 12.13 13.88 -5.72
N THR A 48 12.63 13.50 -6.88
CA THR A 48 14.07 13.21 -7.03
C THR A 48 14.87 14.49 -7.14
N LEU A 49 16.15 14.40 -6.80
CA LEU A 49 17.07 15.50 -6.95
C LEU A 49 17.71 15.48 -8.35
N PRO A 50 17.95 16.64 -8.96
CA PRO A 50 17.58 17.96 -8.48
C PRO A 50 16.09 18.25 -8.64
N ARG A 51 15.54 19.01 -7.72
CA ARG A 51 14.10 19.32 -7.74
C ARG A 51 13.67 20.07 -8.99
N SER A 52 14.59 20.83 -9.55
CA SER A 52 14.34 21.57 -10.79
C SER A 52 14.03 20.66 -11.99
N ALA A 53 14.38 19.38 -11.91
CA ALA A 53 14.07 18.42 -12.97
C ALA A 53 12.59 18.02 -13.00
N GLY A 54 11.85 18.26 -11.92
CA GLY A 54 10.43 17.95 -11.85
C GLY A 54 10.11 16.46 -11.94
N LYS A 55 11.04 15.61 -11.51
CA LYS A 55 10.86 14.15 -11.56
C LYS A 55 10.43 13.60 -10.21
N TYR A 56 9.61 12.59 -10.24
CA TYR A 56 9.02 12.00 -9.05
C TYR A 56 9.18 10.48 -9.04
N ILE A 57 9.12 9.92 -7.83
CA ILE A 57 8.98 8.49 -7.64
C ILE A 57 7.67 8.29 -6.88
N SER A 58 6.75 7.57 -7.47
CA SER A 58 5.45 7.30 -6.88
C SER A 58 5.38 5.86 -6.43
N SER A 59 4.88 5.64 -5.22
CA SER A 59 4.82 4.29 -4.70
C SER A 59 3.59 4.08 -3.83
N PHE A 60 3.25 2.81 -3.68
CA PHE A 60 2.23 2.36 -2.75
C PHE A 60 2.70 1.05 -2.14
N ILE A 61 2.67 0.97 -0.81
CA ILE A 61 2.95 -0.25 -0.08
C ILE A 61 1.66 -0.70 0.59
N GLY A 62 1.35 -1.98 0.47
CA GLY A 62 0.13 -2.52 1.04
C GLY A 62 0.31 -3.92 1.58
N PHE A 63 -0.55 -4.28 2.52
CA PHE A 63 -0.56 -5.62 3.11
C PHE A 63 -2.00 -6.14 3.18
N ALA A 64 -2.14 -7.44 3.13
CA ALA A 64 -3.46 -8.09 3.16
C ALA A 64 -3.37 -9.48 3.77
N PRO A 65 -4.40 -9.93 4.48
CA PRO A 65 -5.52 -9.14 5.00
C PRO A 65 -5.04 -8.17 6.08
N ALA A 66 -5.69 -7.02 6.23
CA ALA A 66 -5.23 -5.98 7.16
C ALA A 66 -5.27 -6.42 8.62
N ASP A 67 -6.21 -7.29 8.98
CA ASP A 67 -6.38 -7.80 10.35
C ASP A 67 -5.43 -8.96 10.68
N ASP A 68 -4.90 -9.63 9.66
CA ASP A 68 -3.95 -10.74 9.83
C ASP A 68 -3.06 -10.81 8.59
N PRO A 69 -2.08 -9.91 8.45
CA PRO A 69 -1.30 -9.79 7.22
C PRO A 69 -0.56 -11.07 6.85
N GLN A 70 -0.80 -11.54 5.64
CA GLN A 70 -0.16 -12.71 5.05
C GLN A 70 0.79 -12.34 3.93
N ILE A 71 0.57 -11.20 3.29
CA ILE A 71 1.38 -10.75 2.18
C ILE A 71 1.59 -9.23 2.25
N LEU A 72 2.79 -8.81 1.91
CA LEU A 72 3.17 -7.42 1.80
C LEU A 72 3.63 -7.17 0.36
N GLY A 73 3.09 -6.13 -0.27
CA GLY A 73 3.46 -5.77 -1.62
C GLY A 73 3.77 -4.30 -1.76
N MET A 74 4.61 -3.96 -2.71
CA MET A 74 4.95 -2.57 -3.00
C MET A 74 5.02 -2.36 -4.51
N VAL A 75 4.44 -1.25 -4.97
CA VAL A 75 4.56 -0.81 -6.35
C VAL A 75 5.34 0.50 -6.35
N ILE A 76 6.39 0.57 -7.15
CA ILE A 76 7.23 1.76 -7.30
C ILE A 76 7.24 2.15 -8.77
N ILE A 77 6.88 3.39 -9.06
CA ILE A 77 6.89 3.92 -10.42
C ILE A 77 7.88 5.07 -10.48
N HIS A 78 8.91 4.91 -11.30
CA HIS A 78 9.96 5.91 -11.47
C HIS A 78 9.60 6.87 -12.60
N ASP A 79 9.74 8.16 -12.33
CA ASP A 79 9.57 9.23 -13.32
C ASP A 79 8.27 9.11 -14.12
N PRO A 80 7.10 9.02 -13.44
CA PRO A 80 5.83 8.94 -14.15
C PRO A 80 5.57 10.21 -14.94
N GLN A 81 4.98 10.07 -16.11
CA GLN A 81 4.65 11.20 -16.96
C GLN A 81 3.22 11.63 -16.68
N GLY A 82 3.02 12.93 -16.47
CA GLY A 82 1.72 13.50 -16.17
C GLY A 82 1.37 13.37 -14.68
N ILE A 83 0.41 12.55 -14.35
CA ILE A 83 -0.02 12.36 -12.96
C ILE A 83 1.03 11.54 -12.20
N TYR A 84 1.44 12.02 -11.03
CA TYR A 84 2.55 11.42 -10.28
C TYR A 84 2.19 11.02 -8.84
N TYR A 85 0.94 11.16 -8.42
CA TYR A 85 0.55 10.80 -7.06
C TYR A 85 0.45 9.28 -6.91
N GLY A 86 1.10 8.74 -5.87
CA GLY A 86 1.12 7.30 -5.62
C GLY A 86 -0.28 6.69 -5.48
N GLY A 87 -1.21 7.40 -4.86
CA GLY A 87 -2.58 6.94 -4.71
C GLY A 87 -3.35 6.87 -6.03
N THR A 88 -2.90 7.61 -7.04
CA THR A 88 -3.57 7.66 -8.34
C THR A 88 -3.00 6.64 -9.32
N ILE A 89 -1.67 6.42 -9.29
CA ILE A 89 -1.01 5.58 -10.30
C ILE A 89 -0.47 4.27 -9.76
N ALA A 90 0.01 4.23 -8.51
CA ALA A 90 0.58 3.02 -7.93
C ALA A 90 -0.47 2.15 -7.21
N ALA A 91 -1.40 2.77 -6.50
CA ALA A 91 -2.41 2.04 -5.76
C ALA A 91 -3.30 1.16 -6.64
N PRO A 92 -3.79 1.63 -7.81
CA PRO A 92 -4.59 0.76 -8.68
C PRO A 92 -3.82 -0.46 -9.20
N VAL A 93 -2.51 -0.30 -9.43
CA VAL A 93 -1.66 -1.42 -9.87
C VAL A 93 -1.60 -2.49 -8.79
N LEU A 94 -1.39 -2.08 -7.54
CA LEU A 94 -1.36 -3.03 -6.43
C LEU A 94 -2.71 -3.70 -6.23
N ARG A 95 -3.82 -2.96 -6.40
CA ARG A 95 -5.16 -3.54 -6.35
C ARG A 95 -5.32 -4.65 -7.38
N ASP A 96 -4.88 -4.41 -8.61
CA ASP A 96 -4.99 -5.40 -9.68
C ASP A 96 -4.13 -6.62 -9.39
N ILE A 97 -2.95 -6.43 -8.83
CA ILE A 97 -2.09 -7.53 -8.41
C ILE A 97 -2.79 -8.36 -7.34
N TYR A 98 -3.36 -7.74 -6.33
CA TYR A 98 -4.02 -8.43 -5.23
C TYR A 98 -5.31 -9.12 -5.68
N ASP A 99 -6.03 -8.55 -6.65
CA ASP A 99 -7.22 -9.18 -7.21
C ASP A 99 -6.92 -10.57 -7.79
N ASN A 100 -5.70 -10.76 -8.28
CA ASN A 100 -5.25 -12.03 -8.84
C ASN A 100 -4.51 -12.90 -7.81
N VAL A 101 -3.69 -12.27 -6.95
CA VAL A 101 -2.80 -12.99 -6.04
C VAL A 101 -3.54 -13.52 -4.81
N LEU A 102 -4.45 -12.75 -4.25
CA LEU A 102 -5.13 -13.15 -3.01
C LEU A 102 -5.93 -14.45 -3.18
N PRO A 103 -6.74 -14.62 -4.23
CA PRO A 103 -7.39 -15.91 -4.46
C PRO A 103 -6.39 -17.04 -4.69
N TYR A 104 -5.31 -16.77 -5.40
CA TYR A 104 -4.27 -17.75 -5.68
C TYR A 104 -3.63 -18.28 -4.40
N LEU A 105 -3.44 -17.42 -3.41
CA LEU A 105 -2.86 -17.79 -2.12
C LEU A 105 -3.88 -18.44 -1.17
N GLY A 106 -5.13 -18.59 -1.59
CA GLY A 106 -6.18 -19.15 -0.77
C GLY A 106 -6.76 -18.21 0.26
N ILE A 107 -6.52 -16.92 0.11
CA ILE A 107 -7.11 -15.90 0.98
C ILE A 107 -8.50 -15.59 0.45
N GLU A 108 -9.50 -15.89 1.25
CA GLU A 108 -10.90 -15.76 0.83
C GLU A 108 -11.45 -14.36 1.10
N LYS A 109 -12.43 -13.97 0.30
CA LYS A 109 -13.20 -12.75 0.55
C LYS A 109 -14.03 -12.90 1.82
N LYS A 110 -14.11 -11.83 2.55
CA LYS A 110 -14.95 -11.78 3.74
C LYS A 110 -16.34 -11.27 3.42
#